data_c39c89df73b1e81355d3597e3ec9e694
#
_entry.id   c39c89df73b1e81355d3597e3ec9e694
#
_cell.length_a   1.000
_cell.length_b   1.000
_cell.length_c   1.000
_cell.angle_alpha   90.00
_cell.angle_beta   90.00
_cell.angle_gamma   90.00
#
_symmetry.space_group_name_H-M   'P 1'
#
loop_
_entity.id
_entity.type
_entity.pdbx_description
1 polymer ?
#
loop_
_entity_poly.entity_id
_entity_poly.type
_entity_poly.pdbx_seq_one_letter_code
_entity_poly.pdbx_strand_id
1 'polypeptide(L)'
;MTWAMAHGHGLASYLNNPAAAKASYLRNLTLGQALTDGLDLAMTFIPLGAAGAGSVARTTARTMATNRTALRQGSRKAAQATEHTAARTQAQHVAESQAAHTRAARVKEQLPATKRNKRKAVSSDRNNDALSGWSKDRPPGFLDPNVEEVLQVTDEMGYPRTSHYVDQGVSGKYFASHAERQMALNAEWPHIGVSKPMCPDCQGWFRSLAQYQHRDWYVTDPDGTWIFRTDGSVVTSSGLQVSSGQPIPEIY
;
A
#
# COMPACT_ATOMS: atom_id res chain seq x y z
N MET A 1 13.35 16.61 36.62
CA MET A 1 13.75 15.20 36.67
C MET A 1 12.70 14.22 36.13
N THR A 2 11.43 14.45 36.35
CA THR A 2 10.31 13.56 35.96
C THR A 2 10.10 13.42 34.46
N TRP A 3 10.37 14.42 33.64
CA TRP A 3 10.15 14.39 32.19
C TRP A 3 11.08 13.43 31.44
N ALA A 4 12.38 13.43 31.76
CA ALA A 4 13.38 12.58 31.10
C ALA A 4 13.17 11.08 31.38
N MET A 5 12.62 10.72 32.52
CA MET A 5 12.33 9.33 32.88
C MET A 5 11.03 8.82 32.22
N ALA A 6 10.04 9.68 32.00
CA ALA A 6 8.77 9.31 31.37
C ALA A 6 8.93 8.96 29.86
N HIS A 7 10.02 9.41 29.23
CA HIS A 7 10.23 9.29 27.79
C HIS A 7 11.40 8.37 27.41
N GLY A 8 11.88 7.51 28.30
CA GLY A 8 12.86 6.45 28.00
C GLY A 8 14.29 6.94 27.74
N HIS A 9 14.57 8.22 27.93
CA HIS A 9 15.92 8.75 27.86
C HIS A 9 16.60 8.62 29.21
N GLY A 10 17.64 7.80 29.31
CA GLY A 10 18.43 7.67 30.53
C GLY A 10 19.00 9.05 30.95
N LEU A 11 18.92 9.38 32.24
CA LEU A 11 19.37 10.65 32.82
C LEU A 11 20.83 10.99 32.40
N ALA A 12 21.69 9.99 32.28
CA ALA A 12 23.08 10.12 31.84
C ALA A 12 23.20 10.63 30.39
N SER A 13 22.31 10.19 29.47
CA SER A 13 22.32 10.64 28.09
C SER A 13 21.89 12.10 27.95
N TYR A 14 20.94 12.53 28.76
CA TYR A 14 20.47 13.92 28.77
C TYR A 14 21.49 14.89 29.35
N LEU A 15 22.20 14.51 30.42
CA LEU A 15 23.22 15.32 31.07
C LEU A 15 24.48 15.45 30.21
N ASN A 16 24.84 14.41 29.45
CA ASN A 16 26.06 14.41 28.62
C ASN A 16 25.88 15.10 27.25
N ASN A 17 24.67 15.10 26.68
CA ASN A 17 24.42 15.78 25.41
C ASN A 17 22.94 16.15 25.25
N PRO A 18 22.48 17.24 25.88
CA PRO A 18 21.07 17.65 25.86
C PRO A 18 20.55 18.00 24.44
N ALA A 19 21.44 18.46 23.55
CA ALA A 19 21.08 18.82 22.19
C ALA A 19 20.80 17.56 21.34
N ALA A 20 21.60 16.51 21.48
CA ALA A 20 21.40 15.25 20.77
C ALA A 20 20.17 14.49 21.29
N ALA A 21 19.94 14.48 22.61
CA ALA A 21 18.75 13.90 23.22
C ALA A 21 17.47 14.58 22.74
N LYS A 22 17.47 15.92 22.67
CA LYS A 22 16.36 16.72 22.14
C LYS A 22 16.13 16.46 20.64
N ALA A 23 17.17 16.34 19.84
CA ALA A 23 17.06 16.05 18.42
C ALA A 23 16.56 14.62 18.13
N SER A 24 16.93 13.63 18.96
CA SER A 24 16.41 12.26 18.88
C SER A 24 14.93 12.20 19.28
N TYR A 25 14.56 12.90 20.36
CA TYR A 25 13.17 13.02 20.80
C TYR A 25 12.30 13.63 19.70
N LEU A 26 12.69 14.76 19.12
CA LEU A 26 11.93 15.45 18.08
C LEU A 26 11.79 14.63 16.79
N ARG A 27 12.74 13.74 16.46
CA ARG A 27 12.64 12.83 15.31
C ARG A 27 11.63 11.71 15.52
N ASN A 28 11.41 11.28 16.76
CA ASN A 28 10.55 10.15 17.10
C ASN A 28 9.18 10.60 17.68
N LEU A 29 8.91 11.91 17.70
CA LEU A 29 7.70 12.46 18.27
C LEU A 29 6.48 12.13 17.39
N THR A 30 5.54 11.40 17.90
CA THR A 30 4.22 11.28 17.28
C THR A 30 3.38 12.52 17.60
N LEU A 31 2.46 12.89 16.70
CA LEU A 31 1.61 14.08 16.87
C LEU A 31 0.83 14.07 18.20
N GLY A 32 0.46 12.89 18.69
CA GLY A 32 -0.23 12.70 19.99
C GLY A 32 0.67 13.01 21.18
N GLN A 33 1.94 12.61 21.14
CA GLN A 33 2.93 12.90 22.19
C GLN A 33 3.29 14.37 22.24
N ALA A 34 3.42 15.04 21.07
CA ALA A 34 3.67 16.48 21.02
C ALA A 34 2.55 17.32 21.65
N LEU A 35 1.31 16.86 21.56
CA LEU A 35 0.16 17.51 22.14
C LEU A 35 0.08 17.35 23.67
N THR A 36 0.41 16.15 24.20
CA THR A 36 0.43 15.88 25.66
C THR A 36 1.59 16.60 26.35
N ASP A 37 2.78 16.56 25.75
CA ASP A 37 3.97 17.18 26.34
C ASP A 37 3.93 18.71 26.30
N GLY A 38 3.30 19.29 25.26
CA GLY A 38 3.06 20.73 25.17
C GLY A 38 2.09 21.27 26.24
N LEU A 39 1.12 20.45 26.66
CA LEU A 39 0.18 20.77 27.74
C LEU A 39 0.86 20.71 29.12
N ASP A 40 1.73 19.74 29.35
CA ASP A 40 2.45 19.61 30.63
C ASP A 40 3.48 20.74 30.85
N LEU A 41 4.15 21.20 29.78
CA LEU A 41 5.06 22.32 29.85
C LEU A 41 4.33 23.64 30.18
N ALA A 42 3.11 23.85 29.69
CA ALA A 42 2.31 25.06 29.97
C ALA A 42 1.80 25.10 31.39
N MET A 43 1.59 23.95 32.04
CA MET A 43 1.10 23.89 33.44
C MET A 43 2.21 24.07 34.47
N THR A 44 3.49 23.87 34.11
CA THR A 44 4.63 23.90 35.04
C THR A 44 5.17 25.34 35.29
N PHE A 45 4.75 26.32 34.50
CA PHE A 45 5.24 27.71 34.56
C PHE A 45 4.22 28.75 35.04
N ILE A 46 3.27 28.38 35.91
CA ILE A 46 2.40 29.38 36.56
C ILE A 46 3.04 29.76 37.92
N PRO A 47 3.64 30.94 38.05
CA PRO A 47 4.09 31.40 39.38
C PRO A 47 2.88 31.68 40.27
N LEU A 48 2.81 30.96 41.39
CA LEU A 48 1.87 31.24 42.48
C LEU A 48 2.23 32.57 43.17
N GLY A 49 1.70 33.67 42.62
CA GLY A 49 1.78 34.98 43.24
C GLY A 49 0.39 35.61 43.25
N ALA A 50 -0.20 35.68 44.44
CA ALA A 50 -1.52 36.24 44.67
C ALA A 50 -1.49 37.76 44.57
N ALA A 51 -2.08 38.35 43.53
CA ALA A 51 -2.82 39.62 43.51
C ALA A 51 -3.17 39.97 42.06
N GLY A 52 -4.42 39.83 41.65
CA GLY A 52 -4.92 40.23 40.33
C GLY A 52 -5.66 39.12 39.55
N ALA A 53 -6.37 38.25 40.23
CA ALA A 53 -6.97 37.04 39.66
C ALA A 53 -8.03 37.25 38.54
N GLY A 54 -8.56 38.47 38.39
CA GLY A 54 -9.63 38.73 37.41
C GLY A 54 -9.17 39.02 35.98
N SER A 55 -8.00 39.63 35.79
CA SER A 55 -7.50 40.01 34.44
C SER A 55 -6.63 38.92 33.80
N VAL A 56 -5.82 38.24 34.61
CA VAL A 56 -4.95 37.14 34.17
C VAL A 56 -5.77 35.95 33.67
N ALA A 57 -6.86 35.57 34.37
CA ALA A 57 -7.73 34.47 33.97
C ALA A 57 -8.41 34.71 32.62
N ARG A 58 -8.82 35.94 32.29
CA ARG A 58 -9.43 36.23 30.97
C ARG A 58 -8.41 36.25 29.83
N THR A 59 -7.19 36.72 30.09
CA THR A 59 -6.11 36.73 29.10
C THR A 59 -5.64 35.32 28.81
N THR A 60 -5.46 34.51 29.85
CA THR A 60 -5.06 33.10 29.71
C THR A 60 -6.14 32.26 28.95
N ALA A 61 -7.43 32.48 29.29
CA ALA A 61 -8.53 31.79 28.57
C ALA A 61 -8.61 32.19 27.10
N ARG A 62 -8.39 33.46 26.75
CA ARG A 62 -8.33 33.90 25.34
C ARG A 62 -7.12 33.33 24.61
N THR A 63 -5.95 33.30 25.20
CA THR A 63 -4.74 32.76 24.63
C THR A 63 -4.89 31.24 24.39
N MET A 64 -5.47 30.52 25.36
CA MET A 64 -5.77 29.08 25.20
C MET A 64 -6.80 28.82 24.11
N ALA A 65 -7.83 29.64 23.97
CA ALA A 65 -8.82 29.49 22.87
C ALA A 65 -8.19 29.74 21.50
N THR A 66 -7.34 30.78 21.39
CA THR A 66 -6.62 31.08 20.12
C THR A 66 -5.64 29.99 19.76
N ASN A 67 -4.89 29.46 20.73
CA ASN A 67 -3.95 28.38 20.52
C ASN A 67 -4.68 27.06 20.12
N ARG A 68 -5.83 26.75 20.74
CA ARG A 68 -6.67 25.61 20.34
C ARG A 68 -7.16 25.74 18.91
N THR A 69 -7.56 26.94 18.49
CA THR A 69 -8.01 27.18 17.11
C THR A 69 -6.87 27.04 16.11
N ALA A 70 -5.71 27.59 16.41
CA ALA A 70 -4.49 27.49 15.60
C ALA A 70 -4.01 26.02 15.46
N LEU A 71 -4.03 25.24 16.56
CA LEU A 71 -3.69 23.83 16.56
C LEU A 71 -4.68 23.00 15.74
N ARG A 72 -5.99 23.26 15.84
CA ARG A 72 -7.01 22.61 15.03
C ARG A 72 -6.88 22.94 13.55
N GLN A 73 -6.54 24.17 13.21
CA GLN A 73 -6.29 24.58 11.82
C GLN A 73 -5.00 23.95 11.27
N GLY A 74 -3.94 23.89 12.08
CA GLY A 74 -2.69 23.23 11.71
C GLY A 74 -2.86 21.74 11.45
N SER A 75 -3.58 21.02 12.34
CA SER A 75 -3.87 19.59 12.14
C SER A 75 -4.76 19.31 10.95
N ARG A 76 -5.76 20.17 10.67
CA ARG A 76 -6.58 20.04 9.45
C ARG A 76 -5.77 20.24 8.17
N LYS A 77 -4.90 21.24 8.12
CA LYS A 77 -4.01 21.47 6.97
C LYS A 77 -3.03 20.32 6.78
N ALA A 78 -2.46 19.78 7.86
CA ALA A 78 -1.57 18.61 7.79
C ALA A 78 -2.31 17.37 7.29
N ALA A 79 -3.52 17.10 7.78
CA ALA A 79 -4.35 15.99 7.30
C ALA A 79 -4.68 16.14 5.82
N GLN A 80 -5.13 17.33 5.38
CA GLN A 80 -5.40 17.60 3.97
C GLN A 80 -4.17 17.43 3.08
N ALA A 81 -2.99 17.88 3.53
CA ALA A 81 -1.73 17.69 2.77
C ALA A 81 -1.38 16.21 2.65
N THR A 82 -1.60 15.42 3.69
CA THR A 82 -1.37 13.96 3.67
C THR A 82 -2.35 13.27 2.72
N GLU A 83 -3.63 13.61 2.76
CA GLU A 83 -4.65 13.09 1.84
C GLU A 83 -4.34 13.45 0.37
N HIS A 84 -3.95 14.68 0.09
CA HIS A 84 -3.53 15.09 -1.26
C HIS A 84 -2.30 14.32 -1.75
N THR A 85 -1.34 14.08 -0.88
CA THR A 85 -0.14 13.30 -1.23
C THR A 85 -0.51 11.84 -1.51
N ALA A 86 -1.32 11.22 -0.65
CA ALA A 86 -1.79 9.85 -0.83
C ALA A 86 -2.61 9.69 -2.12
N ALA A 87 -3.54 10.60 -2.40
CA ALA A 87 -4.34 10.59 -3.63
C ALA A 87 -3.47 10.76 -4.89
N ARG A 88 -2.45 11.60 -4.85
CA ARG A 88 -1.50 11.79 -5.95
C ARG A 88 -0.67 10.53 -6.20
N THR A 89 -0.21 9.87 -5.14
CA THR A 89 0.53 8.62 -5.23
C THR A 89 -0.35 7.51 -5.81
N GLN A 90 -1.59 7.37 -5.37
CA GLN A 90 -2.54 6.42 -5.92
C GLN A 90 -2.80 6.68 -7.42
N ALA A 91 -3.01 7.94 -7.83
CA ALA A 91 -3.21 8.30 -9.22
C ALA A 91 -2.00 7.95 -10.10
N GLN A 92 -0.78 8.10 -9.58
CA GLN A 92 0.45 7.68 -10.26
C GLN A 92 0.49 6.16 -10.46
N HIS A 93 0.20 5.36 -9.44
CA HIS A 93 0.18 3.90 -9.57
C HIS A 93 -0.91 3.42 -10.55
N VAL A 94 -2.08 4.05 -10.55
CA VAL A 94 -3.13 3.78 -11.54
C VAL A 94 -2.63 4.09 -12.95
N ALA A 95 -2.02 5.24 -13.18
CA ALA A 95 -1.48 5.61 -14.50
C ALA A 95 -0.38 4.64 -14.97
N GLU A 96 0.51 4.22 -14.07
CA GLU A 96 1.56 3.24 -14.39
C GLU A 96 0.98 1.85 -14.72
N SER A 97 -0.04 1.39 -14.00
CA SER A 97 -0.69 0.12 -14.32
C SER A 97 -1.45 0.17 -15.66
N GLN A 98 -2.05 1.31 -16.02
CA GLN A 98 -2.67 1.54 -17.32
C GLN A 98 -1.64 1.55 -18.45
N ALA A 99 -0.48 2.17 -18.23
CA ALA A 99 0.62 2.13 -19.19
C ALA A 99 1.16 0.71 -19.38
N ALA A 100 1.27 -0.07 -18.29
CA ALA A 100 1.64 -1.46 -18.33
C ALA A 100 0.61 -2.33 -19.08
N HIS A 101 -0.70 -2.05 -18.91
CA HIS A 101 -1.76 -2.71 -19.68
C HIS A 101 -1.64 -2.42 -21.18
N THR A 102 -1.43 -1.17 -21.55
CA THR A 102 -1.21 -0.78 -22.95
C THR A 102 -0.02 -1.51 -23.55
N ARG A 103 1.07 -1.68 -22.78
CA ARG A 103 2.23 -2.49 -23.17
C ARG A 103 1.84 -3.96 -23.34
N ALA A 104 1.16 -4.56 -22.36
CA ALA A 104 0.75 -5.97 -22.39
C ALA A 104 -0.15 -6.27 -23.61
N ALA A 105 -1.09 -5.39 -23.93
CA ALA A 105 -1.96 -5.50 -25.10
C ALA A 105 -1.14 -5.48 -26.41
N ARG A 106 -0.25 -4.49 -26.57
CA ARG A 106 0.64 -4.36 -27.73
C ARG A 106 1.54 -5.60 -27.89
N VAL A 107 2.18 -6.07 -26.82
CA VAL A 107 3.05 -7.26 -26.86
C VAL A 107 2.23 -8.51 -27.21
N LYS A 108 0.99 -8.60 -26.73
CA LYS A 108 0.07 -9.67 -27.08
C LYS A 108 -0.27 -9.68 -28.57
N GLU A 109 -0.50 -8.54 -29.18
CA GLU A 109 -0.78 -8.41 -30.63
C GLU A 109 0.42 -8.82 -31.49
N GLN A 110 1.65 -8.63 -31.00
CA GLN A 110 2.88 -9.00 -31.70
C GLN A 110 3.18 -10.50 -31.66
N LEU A 111 2.48 -11.29 -30.83
CA LEU A 111 2.67 -12.73 -30.79
C LEU A 111 2.24 -13.36 -32.12
N PRO A 112 2.99 -14.36 -32.63
CA PRO A 112 2.58 -15.12 -33.82
C PRO A 112 1.15 -15.62 -33.73
N ALA A 113 0.37 -15.50 -34.81
CA ALA A 113 -1.07 -15.80 -34.86
C ALA A 113 -1.37 -17.29 -34.82
N THR A 114 -0.91 -18.01 -33.81
CA THR A 114 -1.19 -19.44 -33.60
C THR A 114 -2.38 -19.65 -32.67
N LYS A 115 -3.06 -20.80 -32.78
CA LYS A 115 -4.13 -21.19 -31.83
C LYS A 115 -3.65 -21.16 -30.39
N ARG A 116 -2.40 -21.55 -30.13
CA ARG A 116 -1.76 -21.52 -28.81
C ARG A 116 -1.62 -20.08 -28.29
N ASN A 117 -1.05 -19.19 -29.10
CA ASN A 117 -0.80 -17.81 -28.70
C ASN A 117 -2.08 -17.00 -28.50
N LYS A 118 -3.14 -17.27 -29.28
CA LYS A 118 -4.47 -16.64 -29.07
C LYS A 118 -5.01 -16.89 -27.65
N ARG A 119 -4.74 -18.06 -27.06
CA ARG A 119 -5.18 -18.41 -25.69
C ARG A 119 -4.31 -17.84 -24.60
N LYS A 120 -3.07 -17.46 -24.90
CA LYS A 120 -2.13 -16.91 -23.91
C LYS A 120 -2.56 -15.52 -23.46
N ALA A 121 -2.30 -15.19 -22.19
CA ALA A 121 -2.29 -13.85 -21.67
C ALA A 121 -0.85 -13.34 -21.60
N VAL A 122 -0.66 -12.03 -21.76
CA VAL A 122 0.57 -11.31 -21.46
C VAL A 122 0.30 -10.42 -20.26
N SER A 123 1.22 -10.39 -19.32
CA SER A 123 1.24 -9.38 -18.27
C SER A 123 2.55 -8.63 -18.35
N SER A 124 2.49 -7.32 -18.14
CA SER A 124 3.65 -6.45 -18.23
C SER A 124 3.76 -5.58 -16.99
N ASP A 125 4.99 -5.25 -16.63
CA ASP A 125 5.30 -4.09 -15.80
C ASP A 125 5.94 -3.00 -16.68
N ARG A 126 6.70 -2.08 -16.09
CA ARG A 126 7.40 -1.03 -16.82
C ARG A 126 8.42 -1.56 -17.81
N ASN A 127 9.12 -2.65 -17.46
CA ASN A 127 10.33 -3.11 -18.14
C ASN A 127 10.20 -4.52 -18.73
N ASN A 128 9.36 -5.36 -18.16
CA ASN A 128 9.32 -6.80 -18.38
C ASN A 128 7.96 -7.25 -18.89
N ASP A 129 7.95 -8.39 -19.56
CA ASP A 129 6.75 -9.05 -20.06
C ASP A 129 6.75 -10.52 -19.62
N ALA A 130 5.66 -10.98 -19.01
CA ALA A 130 5.41 -12.38 -18.68
C ALA A 130 4.36 -12.97 -19.61
N LEU A 131 4.54 -14.22 -20.00
CA LEU A 131 3.60 -14.97 -20.83
C LEU A 131 2.96 -16.10 -20.01
N SER A 132 1.65 -16.27 -20.08
CA SER A 132 0.98 -17.35 -19.35
C SER A 132 1.45 -18.75 -19.78
N GLY A 133 1.53 -19.66 -18.80
CA GLY A 133 1.96 -21.05 -18.95
C GLY A 133 3.33 -21.31 -18.31
N TRP A 134 3.70 -22.59 -18.24
CA TRP A 134 4.91 -23.09 -17.58
C TRP A 134 6.02 -23.57 -18.51
N SER A 135 5.82 -23.51 -19.84
CA SER A 135 6.84 -23.90 -20.80
C SER A 135 7.97 -22.88 -20.85
N LYS A 136 9.21 -23.35 -20.81
CA LYS A 136 10.41 -22.55 -21.08
C LYS A 136 10.55 -22.18 -22.56
N ASP A 137 9.91 -22.92 -23.45
CA ASP A 137 9.83 -22.57 -24.89
C ASP A 137 8.89 -21.36 -25.06
N ARG A 138 9.48 -20.16 -25.02
CA ARG A 138 8.81 -18.86 -25.13
C ARG A 138 9.43 -18.02 -26.24
N PRO A 139 8.66 -17.11 -26.84
CA PRO A 139 9.25 -16.11 -27.71
C PRO A 139 10.32 -15.28 -26.98
N PRO A 140 11.35 -14.80 -27.68
CA PRO A 140 12.35 -13.91 -27.06
C PRO A 140 11.70 -12.67 -26.43
N GLY A 141 12.28 -12.18 -25.32
CA GLY A 141 11.85 -10.97 -24.62
C GLY A 141 10.85 -11.21 -23.48
N PHE A 142 10.38 -12.44 -23.29
CA PHE A 142 9.56 -12.80 -22.13
C PHE A 142 10.42 -13.33 -20.99
N LEU A 143 10.00 -13.02 -19.76
CA LEU A 143 10.56 -13.62 -18.55
C LEU A 143 10.41 -15.14 -18.57
N ASP A 144 11.37 -15.84 -17.96
CA ASP A 144 11.24 -17.27 -17.69
C ASP A 144 10.03 -17.55 -16.80
N PRO A 145 9.37 -18.71 -16.96
CA PRO A 145 8.25 -19.07 -16.09
C PRO A 145 8.74 -19.34 -14.67
N ASN A 146 8.09 -18.72 -13.70
CA ASN A 146 8.35 -18.87 -12.25
C ASN A 146 7.16 -19.50 -11.50
N VAL A 147 6.52 -20.50 -12.12
CA VAL A 147 5.30 -21.14 -11.62
C VAL A 147 5.49 -21.78 -10.25
N GLU A 148 6.64 -22.38 -10.00
CA GLU A 148 7.00 -22.99 -8.72
C GLU A 148 7.08 -21.95 -7.61
N GLU A 149 7.64 -20.78 -7.89
CA GLU A 149 7.70 -19.66 -6.96
C GLU A 149 6.29 -19.10 -6.68
N VAL A 150 5.43 -19.00 -7.70
CA VAL A 150 4.03 -18.60 -7.49
C VAL A 150 3.29 -19.59 -6.60
N LEU A 151 3.51 -20.90 -6.78
CA LEU A 151 2.93 -21.93 -5.90
C LEU A 151 3.43 -21.80 -4.47
N GLN A 152 4.71 -21.58 -4.28
CA GLN A 152 5.31 -21.38 -2.95
C GLN A 152 4.69 -20.15 -2.26
N VAL A 153 4.65 -19.00 -2.90
CA VAL A 153 4.04 -17.77 -2.34
C VAL A 153 2.54 -17.97 -2.07
N THR A 154 1.85 -18.74 -2.93
CA THR A 154 0.43 -19.09 -2.73
C THR A 154 0.23 -19.84 -1.40
N ASP A 155 1.12 -20.79 -1.09
CA ASP A 155 1.09 -21.55 0.17
C ASP A 155 1.47 -20.66 1.38
N GLU A 156 2.50 -19.84 1.25
CA GLU A 156 2.95 -18.92 2.30
C GLU A 156 1.86 -17.92 2.70
N MET A 157 1.06 -17.46 1.73
CA MET A 157 -0.11 -16.61 1.98
C MET A 157 -1.29 -17.37 2.61
N GLY A 158 -1.26 -18.69 2.63
CA GLY A 158 -2.42 -19.53 2.99
C GLY A 158 -3.57 -19.44 1.98
N TYR A 159 -3.30 -19.00 0.75
CA TYR A 159 -4.33 -18.93 -0.29
C TYR A 159 -4.62 -20.33 -0.84
N PRO A 160 -5.90 -20.76 -0.93
CA PRO A 160 -6.23 -22.12 -1.37
C PRO A 160 -5.82 -22.35 -2.82
N ARG A 161 -5.16 -23.48 -3.09
CA ARG A 161 -4.84 -23.90 -4.45
C ARG A 161 -6.09 -24.47 -5.12
N THR A 162 -6.68 -23.74 -6.04
CA THR A 162 -7.80 -24.20 -6.84
C THR A 162 -7.32 -25.23 -7.86
N SER A 163 -7.87 -26.44 -7.82
CA SER A 163 -7.53 -27.51 -8.78
C SER A 163 -8.14 -27.25 -10.14
N HIS A 164 -7.38 -27.58 -11.19
CA HIS A 164 -7.82 -27.47 -12.58
C HIS A 164 -7.42 -28.72 -13.37
N TYR A 165 -8.23 -29.14 -14.34
CA TYR A 165 -8.00 -30.39 -15.10
C TYR A 165 -6.69 -30.42 -15.88
N VAL A 166 -6.03 -29.29 -16.13
CA VAL A 166 -4.72 -29.22 -16.81
C VAL A 166 -3.52 -29.13 -15.84
N ASP A 167 -3.71 -29.31 -14.55
CA ASP A 167 -2.67 -29.16 -13.52
C ASP A 167 -1.49 -30.14 -13.60
N GLN A 168 -1.61 -31.18 -14.39
CA GLN A 168 -0.56 -32.21 -14.56
C GLN A 168 -0.08 -32.83 -13.22
N GLY A 169 -1.00 -33.06 -12.31
CA GLY A 169 -0.72 -33.68 -11.00
C GLY A 169 -0.24 -32.72 -9.92
N VAL A 170 -0.06 -31.42 -10.22
CA VAL A 170 0.32 -30.40 -9.25
C VAL A 170 -0.84 -29.42 -9.05
N SER A 171 -1.62 -29.62 -7.99
CA SER A 171 -2.80 -28.79 -7.71
C SER A 171 -2.46 -27.29 -7.71
N GLY A 172 -3.27 -26.50 -8.43
CA GLY A 172 -3.12 -25.06 -8.57
C GLY A 172 -2.08 -24.62 -9.62
N LYS A 173 -1.39 -25.53 -10.29
CA LYS A 173 -0.37 -25.21 -11.29
C LYS A 173 -0.93 -24.39 -12.45
N TYR A 174 -2.15 -24.67 -12.88
CA TYR A 174 -2.81 -23.91 -13.94
C TYR A 174 -2.93 -22.43 -13.58
N PHE A 175 -3.51 -22.12 -12.42
CA PHE A 175 -3.67 -20.74 -11.96
C PHE A 175 -2.34 -20.07 -11.62
N ALA A 176 -1.37 -20.82 -11.06
CA ALA A 176 -0.02 -20.32 -10.82
C ALA A 176 0.69 -19.94 -12.13
N SER A 177 0.31 -20.54 -13.26
CA SER A 177 0.87 -20.25 -14.58
C SER A 177 0.25 -19.02 -15.27
N HIS A 178 -0.69 -18.33 -14.66
CA HIS A 178 -1.27 -17.12 -15.21
C HIS A 178 -0.23 -16.00 -15.25
N ALA A 179 -0.23 -15.22 -16.33
CA ALA A 179 0.82 -14.23 -16.61
C ALA A 179 0.91 -13.16 -15.52
N GLU A 180 -0.23 -12.72 -14.99
CA GLU A 180 -0.32 -11.71 -13.94
C GLU A 180 0.31 -12.16 -12.62
N ARG A 181 0.14 -13.43 -12.20
CA ARG A 181 0.79 -13.97 -11.00
C ARG A 181 2.29 -14.09 -11.18
N GLN A 182 2.73 -14.57 -12.34
CA GLN A 182 4.15 -14.66 -12.67
C GLN A 182 4.79 -13.28 -12.72
N MET A 183 4.11 -12.27 -13.29
CA MET A 183 4.59 -10.90 -13.32
C MET A 183 4.65 -10.29 -11.93
N ALA A 184 3.66 -10.51 -11.07
CA ALA A 184 3.62 -9.93 -9.73
C ALA A 184 4.84 -10.29 -8.87
N LEU A 185 5.42 -11.48 -9.05
CA LEU A 185 6.64 -11.88 -8.32
C LEU A 185 7.94 -11.32 -8.92
N ASN A 186 7.91 -10.85 -10.16
CA ASN A 186 9.05 -10.22 -10.83
C ASN A 186 8.99 -8.69 -10.81
N ALA A 187 7.82 -8.12 -10.54
CA ALA A 187 7.62 -6.68 -10.59
C ALA A 187 8.27 -5.99 -9.40
N GLU A 188 9.14 -5.02 -9.67
CA GLU A 188 9.74 -4.16 -8.65
C GLU A 188 8.68 -3.28 -7.96
N TRP A 189 7.71 -2.79 -8.73
CA TRP A 189 6.67 -1.88 -8.30
C TRP A 189 5.29 -2.57 -8.27
N PRO A 190 4.36 -2.16 -7.39
CA PRO A 190 3.07 -2.83 -7.23
C PRO A 190 2.04 -2.44 -8.30
N HIS A 191 2.48 -2.28 -9.55
CA HIS A 191 1.59 -1.96 -10.66
C HIS A 191 1.94 -2.76 -11.89
N ILE A 192 0.96 -3.49 -12.41
CA ILE A 192 1.09 -4.31 -13.61
C ILE A 192 -0.12 -4.14 -14.53
N GLY A 193 0.06 -4.50 -15.80
CA GLY A 193 -1.02 -4.58 -16.77
C GLY A 193 -1.19 -5.98 -17.33
N VAL A 194 -2.40 -6.36 -17.68
CA VAL A 194 -2.75 -7.68 -18.22
C VAL A 194 -3.52 -7.52 -19.52
N SER A 195 -3.18 -8.32 -20.54
CA SER A 195 -3.81 -8.26 -21.87
C SER A 195 -5.16 -8.95 -21.98
N LYS A 196 -5.66 -9.57 -20.92
CA LYS A 196 -6.95 -10.27 -20.83
C LYS A 196 -7.62 -9.97 -19.50
N PRO A 197 -8.94 -10.06 -19.40
CA PRO A 197 -9.65 -9.95 -18.13
C PRO A 197 -9.07 -10.92 -17.10
N MET A 198 -8.90 -10.41 -15.89
CA MET A 198 -8.36 -11.17 -14.76
C MET A 198 -9.43 -12.12 -14.23
N CYS A 199 -9.12 -13.42 -14.14
CA CYS A 199 -10.07 -14.39 -13.64
C CYS A 199 -10.34 -14.23 -12.14
N PRO A 200 -11.51 -14.68 -11.62
CA PRO A 200 -11.86 -14.55 -10.21
C PRO A 200 -10.81 -15.11 -9.23
N ASP A 201 -10.18 -16.23 -9.60
CA ASP A 201 -9.11 -16.83 -8.80
C ASP A 201 -7.88 -15.90 -8.69
N CYS A 202 -7.48 -15.24 -9.79
CA CYS A 202 -6.39 -14.25 -9.75
C CYS A 202 -6.78 -12.98 -8.96
N GLN A 203 -8.02 -12.53 -9.04
CA GLN A 203 -8.51 -11.42 -8.22
C GLN A 203 -8.40 -11.74 -6.72
N GLY A 204 -8.84 -12.93 -6.31
CA GLY A 204 -8.69 -13.40 -4.92
C GLY A 204 -7.22 -13.52 -4.50
N TRP A 205 -6.39 -14.03 -5.38
CA TRP A 205 -4.94 -14.17 -5.14
C TRP A 205 -4.25 -12.82 -4.94
N PHE A 206 -4.52 -11.82 -5.79
CA PHE A 206 -3.98 -10.46 -5.61
C PHE A 206 -4.43 -9.79 -4.34
N ARG A 207 -5.67 -10.03 -3.93
CA ARG A 207 -6.19 -9.57 -2.63
C ARG A 207 -5.36 -10.13 -1.47
N SER A 208 -5.07 -11.43 -1.50
CA SER A 208 -4.22 -12.08 -0.50
C SER A 208 -2.77 -11.62 -0.58
N LEU A 209 -2.24 -11.42 -1.80
CA LEU A 209 -0.89 -10.91 -2.01
C LEU A 209 -0.71 -9.50 -1.42
N ALA A 210 -1.69 -8.62 -1.59
CA ALA A 210 -1.66 -7.27 -1.03
C ALA A 210 -1.58 -7.29 0.51
N GLN A 211 -2.35 -8.17 1.15
CA GLN A 211 -2.32 -8.36 2.60
C GLN A 211 -0.99 -8.97 3.07
N TYR A 212 -0.51 -10.00 2.38
CA TYR A 212 0.75 -10.70 2.71
C TYR A 212 1.97 -9.80 2.59
N GLN A 213 2.06 -9.01 1.51
CA GLN A 213 3.18 -8.10 1.26
C GLN A 213 3.05 -6.75 1.96
N HIS A 214 1.93 -6.47 2.65
CA HIS A 214 1.63 -5.19 3.28
C HIS A 214 1.77 -4.00 2.33
N ARG A 215 1.38 -4.17 1.07
CA ARG A 215 1.38 -3.10 0.06
C ARG A 215 0.19 -3.23 -0.87
N ASP A 216 -0.39 -2.10 -1.27
CA ASP A 216 -1.46 -2.07 -2.26
C ASP A 216 -0.94 -2.52 -3.63
N TRP A 217 -1.76 -3.28 -4.38
CA TRP A 217 -1.49 -3.68 -5.75
C TRP A 217 -2.45 -3.01 -6.71
N TYR A 218 -1.93 -2.56 -7.85
CA TYR A 218 -2.66 -1.91 -8.92
C TYR A 218 -2.53 -2.76 -10.19
N VAL A 219 -3.63 -3.36 -10.61
CA VAL A 219 -3.66 -4.24 -11.78
C VAL A 219 -4.66 -3.70 -12.78
N THR A 220 -4.22 -3.37 -13.99
CA THR A 220 -5.11 -2.95 -15.08
C THR A 220 -5.25 -4.07 -16.10
N ASP A 221 -6.49 -4.44 -16.39
CA ASP A 221 -6.88 -5.37 -17.43
C ASP A 221 -7.91 -4.71 -18.38
N PRO A 222 -8.46 -5.39 -19.39
CA PRO A 222 -9.46 -4.81 -20.29
C PRO A 222 -10.73 -4.30 -19.60
N ASP A 223 -11.09 -4.81 -18.43
CA ASP A 223 -12.27 -4.41 -17.68
C ASP A 223 -12.02 -3.17 -16.78
N GLY A 224 -10.76 -2.77 -16.64
CA GLY A 224 -10.37 -1.57 -15.91
C GLY A 224 -9.23 -1.78 -14.91
N THR A 225 -9.05 -0.82 -14.01
CA THR A 225 -8.03 -0.91 -12.97
C THR A 225 -8.62 -1.44 -11.68
N TRP A 226 -7.96 -2.46 -11.13
CA TRP A 226 -8.22 -3.07 -9.84
C TRP A 226 -7.18 -2.58 -8.83
N ILE A 227 -7.62 -2.15 -7.67
CA ILE A 227 -6.79 -1.75 -6.54
C ILE A 227 -7.05 -2.73 -5.40
N PHE A 228 -6.09 -3.57 -5.12
CA PHE A 228 -6.11 -4.53 -4.00
C PHE A 228 -5.36 -3.91 -2.83
N ARG A 229 -6.05 -3.64 -1.74
CA ARG A 229 -5.49 -2.94 -0.59
C ARG A 229 -4.97 -3.88 0.48
N THR A 230 -4.04 -3.38 1.27
CA THR A 230 -3.45 -4.10 2.42
C THR A 230 -4.46 -4.54 3.46
N ASP A 231 -5.59 -3.84 3.59
CA ASP A 231 -6.69 -4.22 4.48
C ASP A 231 -7.62 -5.30 3.90
N GLY A 232 -7.33 -5.78 2.68
CA GLY A 232 -8.14 -6.76 1.96
C GLY A 232 -9.38 -6.17 1.28
N SER A 233 -9.56 -4.86 1.27
CA SER A 233 -10.58 -4.23 0.42
C SER A 233 -10.12 -4.19 -1.04
N VAL A 234 -11.09 -4.19 -1.97
CA VAL A 234 -10.82 -4.10 -3.41
C VAL A 234 -11.66 -2.98 -4.00
N VAL A 235 -11.04 -2.14 -4.81
CA VAL A 235 -11.70 -1.02 -5.52
C VAL A 235 -11.41 -1.15 -7.00
N THR A 236 -12.41 -0.92 -7.85
CA THR A 236 -12.22 -0.88 -9.30
C THR A 236 -12.44 0.52 -9.86
N SER A 237 -11.88 0.81 -11.03
CA SER A 237 -12.13 2.07 -11.73
C SER A 237 -13.59 2.25 -12.17
N SER A 238 -14.37 1.17 -12.25
CA SER A 238 -15.82 1.20 -12.50
C SER A 238 -16.65 1.57 -11.26
N GLY A 239 -16.01 1.79 -10.10
CA GLY A 239 -16.69 2.20 -8.86
C GLY A 239 -17.11 1.04 -7.97
N LEU A 240 -16.85 -0.22 -8.31
CA LEU A 240 -17.03 -1.35 -7.41
C LEU A 240 -16.12 -1.19 -6.19
N GLN A 241 -16.71 -1.32 -5.01
CA GLN A 241 -15.97 -1.43 -3.75
C GLN A 241 -16.37 -2.72 -3.05
N VAL A 242 -15.36 -3.54 -2.69
CA VAL A 242 -15.54 -4.79 -1.96
C VAL A 242 -14.79 -4.66 -0.65
N SER A 243 -15.51 -4.74 0.47
CA SER A 243 -14.90 -4.70 1.81
C SER A 243 -14.08 -5.96 2.09
N SER A 244 -13.16 -5.84 3.04
CA SER A 244 -12.38 -6.98 3.51
C SER A 244 -13.30 -8.14 3.94
N GLY A 245 -12.94 -9.37 3.56
CA GLY A 245 -13.72 -10.57 3.88
C GLY A 245 -14.96 -10.82 3.00
N GLN A 246 -15.40 -9.87 2.20
CA GLN A 246 -16.51 -10.09 1.26
C GLN A 246 -16.00 -10.72 -0.05
N PRO A 247 -16.77 -11.64 -0.68
CA PRO A 247 -16.41 -12.18 -1.98
C PRO A 247 -16.35 -11.08 -3.03
N ILE A 248 -15.40 -11.17 -3.95
CA ILE A 248 -15.35 -10.29 -5.13
C ILE A 248 -16.42 -10.80 -6.09
N PRO A 249 -17.44 -10.00 -6.46
CA PRO A 249 -18.45 -10.44 -7.39
C PRO A 249 -17.86 -10.69 -8.79
N GLU A 250 -18.35 -11.72 -9.48
CA GLU A 250 -17.99 -11.93 -10.87
C GLU A 250 -18.55 -10.77 -11.72
N ILE A 251 -17.68 -10.06 -12.41
CA ILE A 251 -18.05 -9.01 -13.36
C ILE A 251 -18.05 -9.67 -14.74
N TYR A 252 -19.24 -9.90 -15.30
CA TYR A 252 -19.47 -10.42 -16.65
C TYR A 252 -19.75 -9.28 -17.63
#